data_c25bc9e9fd353e47ced019365d37d150
#
_entry.id   c25bc9e9fd353e47ced019365d37d150
#
_cell.length_a   1.000
_cell.length_b   1.000
_cell.length_c   1.000
_cell.angle_alpha   90.00
_cell.angle_beta   90.00
_cell.angle_gamma   90.00
#
_symmetry.space_group_name_H-M   'P 1'
#
loop_
_entity.id
_entity.type
_entity.pdbx_description
1 polymer ?
#
loop_
_entity_poly.entity_id
_entity_poly.type
_entity_poly.pdbx_seq_one_letter_code
_entity_poly.pdbx_strand_id
1 'polypeptide(L)' 'NIINSSFHATEIYNELKVKCHPDRFIGDVEKNATANRIFQEVTKNKMNYKRLQELKKEAEESLGINF' A
#
# COMPACT_ATOMS: atom_id res chain seq x y z
N ASN A 1 10.20 -2.26 -19.65
CA ASN A 1 11.33 -1.40 -19.44
C ASN A 1 11.67 -1.33 -17.96
N ILE A 2 12.91 -1.70 -17.62
CA ILE A 2 13.36 -1.81 -16.23
C ILE A 2 13.27 -0.46 -15.49
N ILE A 3 13.68 0.60 -16.17
CA ILE A 3 13.67 1.94 -15.56
C ILE A 3 12.24 2.37 -15.22
N ASN A 4 11.32 2.13 -16.13
CA ASN A 4 9.92 2.47 -15.89
C ASN A 4 9.32 1.65 -14.75
N SER A 5 9.68 0.37 -14.66
CA SER A 5 9.18 -0.47 -13.58
C SER A 5 9.67 0.02 -12.22
N SER A 6 10.95 0.39 -12.11
CA SER A 6 11.49 0.92 -10.86
C SER A 6 10.82 2.24 -10.48
N PHE A 7 10.60 3.10 -11.45
CA PHE A 7 9.94 4.37 -11.22
C PHE A 7 8.49 4.16 -10.73
N HIS A 8 7.77 3.26 -11.40
CA HIS A 8 6.40 2.97 -11.00
C HIS A 8 6.31 2.30 -9.64
N ALA A 9 7.28 1.46 -9.30
CA ALA A 9 7.33 0.85 -7.98
C ALA A 9 7.46 1.92 -6.90
N THR A 10 8.34 2.90 -7.11
CA THR A 10 8.52 3.98 -6.18
C THR A 10 7.25 4.81 -6.00
N GLU A 11 6.57 5.12 -7.10
CA GLU A 11 5.32 5.87 -7.05
C GLU A 11 4.26 5.13 -6.25
N ILE A 12 4.06 3.85 -6.55
CA ILE A 12 3.05 3.05 -5.86
C ILE A 12 3.40 2.90 -4.39
N TYR A 13 4.67 2.66 -4.11
CA TYR A 13 5.14 2.55 -2.73
C TYR A 13 4.80 3.80 -1.92
N ASN A 14 5.09 4.97 -2.48
CA ASN A 14 4.80 6.23 -1.80
C ASN A 14 3.31 6.44 -1.60
N GLU A 15 2.51 6.12 -2.61
CA GLU A 15 1.06 6.22 -2.51
C GLU A 15 0.51 5.32 -1.41
N LEU A 16 0.93 4.07 -1.42
CA LEU A 16 0.47 3.11 -0.42
C LEU A 16 0.90 3.51 0.99
N LYS A 17 2.15 3.99 1.11
CA LYS A 17 2.67 4.40 2.39
C LYS A 17 1.85 5.53 3.01
N VAL A 18 1.40 6.46 2.17
CA VAL A 18 0.59 7.58 2.66
C VAL A 18 -0.86 7.16 2.89
N LYS A 19 -1.46 6.47 1.92
CA LYS A 19 -2.89 6.18 1.96
C LYS A 19 -3.25 5.01 2.87
N CYS A 20 -2.34 4.08 3.08
CA CYS A 20 -2.56 2.93 3.96
C CYS A 20 -1.95 3.12 5.35
N HIS A 21 -1.55 4.33 5.70
CA HIS A 21 -0.95 4.56 7.01
C HIS A 21 -1.98 4.26 8.10
N PRO A 22 -1.62 3.47 9.13
CA PRO A 22 -2.57 3.09 10.17
C PRO A 22 -3.24 4.26 10.88
N ASP A 23 -2.56 5.40 10.96
CA ASP A 23 -3.11 6.59 11.61
C ASP A 23 -4.38 7.11 10.93
N ARG A 24 -4.59 6.74 9.66
CA ARG A 24 -5.79 7.15 8.93
C ARG A 24 -7.03 6.38 9.36
N PHE A 25 -6.84 5.30 10.11
CA PHE A 25 -7.93 4.39 10.50
C PHE A 25 -8.03 4.26 12.01
N ILE A 26 -7.65 5.31 12.73
CA ILE A 26 -7.84 5.38 14.18
C ILE A 26 -9.34 5.42 14.45
N GLY A 27 -9.86 4.57 15.24
CA GLY A 27 -11.28 4.51 15.49
C GLY A 27 -11.99 3.38 14.77
N ASP A 28 -11.28 2.70 13.86
CA ASP A 28 -11.80 1.50 13.22
C ASP A 28 -10.78 0.40 13.42
N VAL A 29 -11.02 -0.46 14.40
CA VAL A 29 -10.06 -1.48 14.82
C VAL A 29 -9.71 -2.43 13.67
N GLU A 30 -10.73 -2.85 12.92
CA GLU A 30 -10.51 -3.80 11.81
C GLU A 30 -9.68 -3.17 10.70
N LYS A 31 -10.06 -1.96 10.27
CA LYS A 31 -9.33 -1.28 9.22
C LYS A 31 -7.93 -0.90 9.66
N ASN A 32 -7.78 -0.50 10.93
CA ASN A 32 -6.47 -0.17 11.47
C ASN A 32 -5.54 -1.38 11.41
N ALA A 33 -6.02 -2.55 11.82
CA ALA A 33 -5.22 -3.78 11.77
C ALA A 33 -4.85 -4.13 10.33
N THR A 34 -5.81 -4.02 9.40
CA THR A 34 -5.56 -4.31 7.99
C THR A 34 -4.55 -3.32 7.40
N ALA A 35 -4.72 -2.04 7.71
CA ALA A 35 -3.81 -1.01 7.22
C ALA A 35 -2.38 -1.24 7.74
N ASN A 36 -2.27 -1.62 9.01
CA ASN A 36 -0.97 -1.91 9.60
C ASN A 36 -0.29 -3.08 8.89
N ARG A 37 -1.04 -4.15 8.62
CA ARG A 37 -0.50 -5.30 7.90
C ARG A 37 -0.06 -4.91 6.50
N ILE A 38 -0.90 -4.19 5.76
CA ILE A 38 -0.57 -3.75 4.41
C ILE A 38 0.64 -2.82 4.42
N PHE A 39 0.69 -1.90 5.36
CA PHE A 39 1.81 -0.98 5.50
C PHE A 39 3.12 -1.72 5.70
N GLN A 40 3.13 -2.74 6.55
CA GLN A 40 4.32 -3.54 6.78
C GLN A 40 4.75 -4.28 5.51
N GLU A 41 3.79 -4.85 4.78
CA GLU A 41 4.10 -5.53 3.52
C GLU A 41 4.62 -4.57 2.46
N VAL A 42 4.05 -3.39 2.39
CA VAL A 42 4.53 -2.34 1.48
C VAL A 42 5.98 -2.01 1.78
N THR A 43 6.31 -1.83 3.04
CA THR A 43 7.68 -1.49 3.46
C THR A 43 8.66 -2.60 3.08
N LYS A 44 8.25 -3.86 3.22
CA LYS A 44 9.10 -5.00 2.87
C LYS A 44 9.29 -5.15 1.37
N ASN A 45 8.35 -4.68 0.58
CA ASN A 45 8.32 -4.91 -0.87
C ASN A 45 8.45 -3.61 -1.67
N LYS A 46 9.14 -2.63 -1.13
CA LYS A 46 9.18 -1.28 -1.73
C LYS A 46 9.73 -1.23 -3.15
N MET A 47 10.50 -2.23 -3.56
CA MET A 47 11.04 -2.29 -4.92
C MET A 47 10.36 -3.37 -5.76
N ASN A 48 9.35 -4.03 -5.23
CA ASN A 48 8.64 -5.09 -5.93
C ASN A 48 7.34 -4.57 -6.52
N TYR A 49 7.41 -4.13 -7.77
CA TYR A 49 6.27 -3.50 -8.45
C TYR A 49 5.03 -4.41 -8.46
N LYS A 50 5.23 -5.69 -8.79
CA LYS A 50 4.12 -6.64 -8.87
C LYS A 50 3.41 -6.78 -7.52
N ARG A 51 4.19 -6.95 -6.46
CA ARG A 51 3.63 -7.10 -5.11
C ARG A 51 2.94 -5.82 -4.66
N LEU A 52 3.52 -4.68 -5.00
CA LEU A 52 2.91 -3.39 -4.64
C LEU A 52 1.57 -3.20 -5.34
N GLN A 53 1.45 -3.64 -6.59
CA GLN A 53 0.16 -3.58 -7.28
C GLN A 53 -0.88 -4.46 -6.62
N GLU A 54 -0.48 -5.65 -6.17
CA GLU A 54 -1.37 -6.54 -5.44
C GLU A 54 -1.83 -5.90 -4.14
N LEU A 55 -0.91 -5.27 -3.42
CA LEU A 55 -1.23 -4.59 -2.17
C LEU A 55 -2.14 -3.39 -2.39
N LYS A 56 -1.93 -2.67 -3.48
CA LYS A 56 -2.79 -1.55 -3.85
C LYS A 56 -4.23 -2.03 -4.06
N LYS A 57 -4.39 -3.11 -4.79
CA LYS A 57 -5.72 -3.68 -5.03
C LYS A 57 -6.35 -4.14 -3.74
N GLU A 58 -5.58 -4.80 -2.89
CA GLU A 58 -6.07 -5.25 -1.59
C GLU A 58 -6.52 -4.08 -0.73
N ALA A 59 -5.77 -2.99 -0.73
CA ALA A 59 -6.12 -1.81 0.02
C ALA A 59 -7.40 -1.17 -0.50
N GLU A 60 -7.58 -1.12 -1.82
CA GLU A 60 -8.81 -0.60 -2.40
C GLU A 60 -10.02 -1.40 -1.92
N GLU A 61 -9.91 -2.71 -1.92
CA GLU A 61 -11.00 -3.60 -1.56
C GLU A 61 -11.24 -3.64 -0.06
N SER A 62 -10.17 -3.71 0.73
CA SER A 62 -10.27 -3.91 2.18
C SER A 62 -10.45 -2.63 2.96
N LEU A 63 -9.84 -1.55 2.52
CA LEU A 63 -9.86 -0.28 3.23
C LEU A 63 -10.75 0.76 2.56
N GLY A 64 -11.27 0.46 1.39
CA GLY A 64 -12.11 1.40 0.67
C GLY A 64 -11.36 2.63 0.18
N ILE A 65 -10.07 2.49 -0.06
CA ILE A 65 -9.22 3.60 -0.47
C ILE A 65 -9.38 3.85 -1.97
N ASN A 66 -9.42 5.10 -2.33
CA ASN A 66 -9.50 5.54 -3.72
C ASN A 66 -8.12 5.99 -4.16
N PHE A 67 -7.49 5.24 -5.05
CA PHE A 67 -6.24 5.63 -5.65
C PHE A 67 -6.50 6.30 -6.99
#